data_b4defb97ac991a1b83619aa67d2f9d64
#
_entry.id   b4defb97ac991a1b83619aa67d2f9d64
#
_cell.length_a   1.000
_cell.length_b   1.000
_cell.length_c   1.000
_cell.angle_alpha   90.00
_cell.angle_beta   90.00
_cell.angle_gamma   90.00
#
_symmetry.space_group_name_H-M   'P 1'
#
loop_
_entity.id
_entity.type
_entity.pdbx_description
1 polymer ?
#
loop_
_entity_poly.entity_id
_entity_poly.type
_entity_poly.pdbx_seq_one_letter_code
_entity_poly.pdbx_strand_id
1 'polypeptide(L)'
;MLKRLLFFIFLLSFLMGQEKLPDMPVKLLSGKTANLYELLEGGPVIIDFWATWCSPCKKLMKHLDKFHKHFNEYGLNVLAVSTDTPRSMGKVKSFIRSNKYDFLVGLDPNQQVMKKCKAEIMPTTIILDQDGSVIYRHQGYYPGDEEKILKTIHDYYDKQGIDYKKLS
;
A
#
# COMPACT_ATOMS: atom_id res chain seq x y z
N MET A 1 -30.56 33.65 -12.02
CA MET A 1 -30.66 32.71 -10.91
C MET A 1 -30.00 31.35 -11.23
N LEU A 2 -30.28 30.74 -12.36
CA LEU A 2 -29.76 29.42 -12.77
C LEU A 2 -28.22 29.35 -12.83
N LYS A 3 -27.52 30.38 -13.37
CA LYS A 3 -26.04 30.43 -13.42
C LYS A 3 -25.36 30.47 -12.04
N ARG A 4 -26.00 31.09 -11.03
CA ARG A 4 -25.48 31.12 -9.66
C ARG A 4 -25.66 29.74 -8.94
N LEU A 5 -26.75 29.04 -9.26
CA LEU A 5 -27.02 27.70 -8.73
C LEU A 5 -26.02 26.67 -9.29
N LEU A 6 -25.70 26.72 -10.59
CA LEU A 6 -24.69 25.87 -11.24
C LEU A 6 -23.29 26.12 -10.69
N PHE A 7 -22.93 27.36 -10.37
CA PHE A 7 -21.64 27.69 -9.76
C PHE A 7 -21.52 27.13 -8.32
N PHE A 8 -22.63 27.14 -7.54
CA PHE A 8 -22.66 26.53 -6.20
C PHE A 8 -22.57 24.99 -6.24
N ILE A 9 -23.21 24.34 -7.21
CA ILE A 9 -23.14 22.88 -7.40
C ILE A 9 -21.71 22.48 -7.81
N PHE A 10 -21.03 23.27 -8.63
CA PHE A 10 -19.64 23.01 -9.03
C PHE A 10 -18.65 23.21 -7.87
N LEU A 11 -18.94 24.15 -6.95
CA LEU A 11 -18.11 24.38 -5.76
C LEU A 11 -18.27 23.25 -4.72
N LEU A 12 -19.49 22.65 -4.61
CA LEU A 12 -19.73 21.53 -3.68
C LEU A 12 -19.05 20.23 -4.14
N SER A 13 -18.88 20.00 -5.42
CA SER A 13 -18.19 18.82 -5.94
C SER A 13 -16.67 18.82 -5.69
N PHE A 14 -16.09 19.98 -5.35
CA PHE A 14 -14.68 20.12 -5.02
C PHE A 14 -14.37 19.83 -3.54
N LEU A 15 -15.39 19.60 -2.71
CA LEU A 15 -15.27 19.34 -1.26
C LEU A 15 -15.31 17.83 -0.90
N MET A 16 -15.30 16.92 -1.87
CA MET A 16 -15.09 15.51 -1.59
C MET A 16 -13.59 15.30 -1.31
N GLY A 17 -13.21 15.52 -0.06
CA GLY A 17 -11.85 15.28 0.41
C GLY A 17 -11.41 13.87 0.04
N GLN A 18 -10.21 13.73 -0.52
CA GLN A 18 -9.60 12.44 -0.82
C GLN A 18 -9.56 11.59 0.46
N GLU A 19 -9.89 10.30 0.36
CA GLU A 19 -9.84 9.39 1.52
C GLU A 19 -8.43 9.38 2.09
N LYS A 20 -8.30 9.61 3.41
CA LYS A 20 -7.05 9.47 4.14
C LYS A 20 -7.13 8.31 5.11
N LEU A 21 -6.08 7.51 5.18
CA LEU A 21 -5.95 6.53 6.25
C LEU A 21 -5.48 7.23 7.54
N PRO A 22 -6.04 6.85 8.71
CA PRO A 22 -5.56 7.38 9.98
C PRO A 22 -4.14 6.86 10.27
N ASP A 23 -3.36 7.65 10.98
CA ASP A 23 -2.11 7.14 11.54
C ASP A 23 -2.40 6.00 12.52
N MET A 24 -1.63 4.92 12.41
CA MET A 24 -1.85 3.74 13.23
C MET A 24 -0.54 2.95 13.42
N PRO A 25 -0.33 2.37 14.62
CA PRO A 25 0.81 1.51 14.86
C PRO A 25 0.65 0.17 14.13
N VAL A 26 1.73 -0.28 13.50
CA VAL A 26 1.85 -1.60 12.87
C VAL A 26 3.03 -2.33 13.52
N LYS A 27 2.77 -3.51 14.08
CA LYS A 27 3.82 -4.36 14.61
C LYS A 27 4.57 -5.01 13.44
N LEU A 28 5.87 -4.84 13.39
CA LEU A 28 6.71 -5.39 12.33
C LEU A 28 7.24 -6.79 12.69
N LEU A 29 7.54 -7.59 11.67
CA LEU A 29 8.15 -8.92 11.80
C LEU A 29 9.52 -8.87 12.49
N SER A 30 10.22 -7.73 12.42
CA SER A 30 11.47 -7.44 13.15
C SER A 30 11.29 -7.34 14.67
N GLY A 31 10.04 -7.25 15.16
CA GLY A 31 9.70 -7.02 16.57
C GLY A 31 9.51 -5.54 16.93
N LYS A 32 9.89 -4.61 16.05
CA LYS A 32 9.63 -3.17 16.23
C LYS A 32 8.16 -2.85 15.95
N THR A 33 7.72 -1.67 16.38
CA THR A 33 6.46 -1.05 15.96
C THR A 33 6.81 0.20 15.16
N ALA A 34 6.16 0.42 14.04
CA ALA A 34 6.23 1.64 13.25
C ALA A 34 4.83 2.24 13.14
N ASN A 35 4.70 3.55 13.23
CA ASN A 35 3.46 4.24 12.87
C ASN A 35 3.38 4.38 11.35
N LEU A 36 2.17 4.31 10.81
CA LEU A 36 1.98 4.37 9.36
C LEU A 36 2.57 5.65 8.76
N TYR A 37 2.41 6.78 9.45
CA TYR A 37 2.88 8.08 8.95
C TYR A 37 4.40 8.24 9.00
N GLU A 38 5.10 7.52 9.89
CA GLU A 38 6.57 7.45 9.85
C GLU A 38 7.07 6.84 8.53
N LEU A 39 6.29 5.92 7.94
CA LEU A 39 6.65 5.28 6.68
C LEU A 39 6.43 6.20 5.47
N LEU A 40 5.63 7.27 5.62
CA LEU A 40 5.33 8.26 4.58
C LEU A 40 6.37 9.40 4.50
N GLU A 41 7.26 9.52 5.49
CA GLU A 41 8.26 10.61 5.53
C GLU A 41 9.18 10.63 4.31
N GLY A 42 9.47 9.46 3.74
CA GLY A 42 10.34 9.32 2.56
C GLY A 42 9.63 9.44 1.21
N GLY A 43 8.33 9.20 1.15
CA GLY A 43 7.59 9.10 -0.11
C GLY A 43 6.30 8.29 0.02
N PRO A 44 5.76 7.77 -1.09
CA PRO A 44 4.53 7.00 -1.09
C PRO A 44 4.74 5.63 -0.42
N VAL A 45 3.66 5.07 0.13
CA VAL A 45 3.67 3.75 0.76
C VAL A 45 2.68 2.83 0.06
N ILE A 46 3.14 1.64 -0.35
CA ILE A 46 2.26 0.54 -0.75
C ILE A 46 1.99 -0.32 0.48
N ILE A 47 0.73 -0.45 0.85
CA ILE A 47 0.26 -1.42 1.85
C ILE A 47 -0.37 -2.58 1.11
N ASP A 48 0.05 -3.82 1.39
CA ASP A 48 -0.55 -5.03 0.82
C ASP A 48 -0.90 -6.04 1.91
N PHE A 49 -2.16 -6.44 1.98
CA PHE A 49 -2.63 -7.43 2.95
C PHE A 49 -2.52 -8.83 2.36
N TRP A 50 -1.83 -9.73 3.06
CA TRP A 50 -1.54 -11.07 2.58
C TRP A 50 -1.55 -12.14 3.69
N ALA A 51 -1.44 -13.41 3.29
CA ALA A 51 -1.20 -14.52 4.19
C ALA A 51 -0.39 -15.63 3.49
N THR A 52 0.28 -16.47 4.25
CA THR A 52 1.10 -17.56 3.72
C THR A 52 0.33 -18.60 2.91
N TRP A 53 -0.96 -18.72 3.14
CA TRP A 53 -1.88 -19.61 2.40
C TRP A 53 -2.54 -18.91 1.19
N CYS A 54 -2.39 -17.60 1.02
CA CYS A 54 -2.98 -16.83 -0.08
C CYS A 54 -2.09 -16.91 -1.34
N SER A 55 -2.48 -17.77 -2.28
CA SER A 55 -1.72 -17.97 -3.52
C SER A 55 -1.63 -16.72 -4.42
N PRO A 56 -2.72 -15.97 -4.69
CA PRO A 56 -2.64 -14.73 -5.48
C PRO A 56 -1.78 -13.66 -4.80
N CYS A 57 -1.83 -13.54 -3.46
CA CYS A 57 -0.97 -12.62 -2.71
C CYS A 57 0.52 -12.89 -2.97
N LYS A 58 0.93 -14.16 -2.92
CA LYS A 58 2.32 -14.55 -3.17
C LYS A 58 2.79 -14.26 -4.60
N LYS A 59 1.88 -14.24 -5.57
CA LYS A 59 2.20 -13.82 -6.95
C LYS A 59 2.44 -12.31 -6.99
N LEU A 60 1.53 -11.53 -6.40
CA LEU A 60 1.64 -10.07 -6.35
C LEU A 60 2.91 -9.63 -5.61
N MET A 61 3.26 -10.26 -4.48
CA MET A 61 4.45 -9.91 -3.69
C MET A 61 5.75 -9.93 -4.50
N LYS A 62 5.86 -10.75 -5.55
CA LYS A 62 7.02 -10.76 -6.45
C LYS A 62 7.15 -9.45 -7.24
N HIS A 63 6.03 -8.85 -7.61
CA HIS A 63 6.00 -7.55 -8.29
C HIS A 63 6.26 -6.42 -7.30
N LEU A 64 5.68 -6.49 -6.09
CA LEU A 64 5.94 -5.52 -5.03
C LEU A 64 7.42 -5.49 -4.63
N ASP A 65 8.10 -6.63 -4.62
CA ASP A 65 9.55 -6.71 -4.38
C ASP A 65 10.35 -6.00 -5.48
N LYS A 66 9.96 -6.18 -6.75
CA LYS A 66 10.59 -5.45 -7.87
C LYS A 66 10.38 -3.94 -7.73
N PHE A 67 9.16 -3.52 -7.38
CA PHE A 67 8.86 -2.10 -7.18
C PHE A 67 9.64 -1.53 -6.01
N HIS A 68 9.68 -2.23 -4.88
CA HIS A 68 10.48 -1.81 -3.73
C HIS A 68 11.95 -1.64 -4.09
N LYS A 69 12.58 -2.65 -4.66
CA LYS A 69 14.00 -2.60 -5.05
C LYS A 69 14.35 -1.50 -6.04
N HIS A 70 13.39 -1.17 -6.93
CA HIS A 70 13.61 -0.13 -7.93
C HIS A 70 13.32 1.28 -7.41
N PHE A 71 12.26 1.46 -6.63
CA PHE A 71 11.77 2.78 -6.24
C PHE A 71 12.12 3.18 -4.80
N ASN A 72 12.70 2.30 -3.99
CA ASN A 72 13.05 2.62 -2.60
C ASN A 72 14.06 3.79 -2.51
N GLU A 73 14.99 3.89 -3.45
CA GLU A 73 15.92 5.02 -3.54
C GLU A 73 15.22 6.37 -3.80
N TYR A 74 14.00 6.32 -4.37
CA TYR A 74 13.13 7.49 -4.59
C TYR A 74 12.07 7.65 -3.50
N GLY A 75 12.22 6.93 -2.38
CA GLY A 75 11.38 7.07 -1.19
C GLY A 75 10.18 6.13 -1.12
N LEU A 76 9.93 5.26 -2.14
CA LEU A 76 8.84 4.29 -2.04
C LEU A 76 9.10 3.28 -0.92
N ASN A 77 8.14 3.18 0.00
CA ASN A 77 8.10 2.09 0.97
C ASN A 77 7.04 1.05 0.58
N VAL A 78 7.33 -0.22 0.87
CA VAL A 78 6.36 -1.32 0.78
C VAL A 78 6.17 -1.93 2.15
N LEU A 79 4.93 -2.02 2.60
CA LEU A 79 4.50 -2.62 3.86
C LEU A 79 3.57 -3.80 3.56
N ALA A 80 4.09 -5.01 3.55
CA ALA A 80 3.30 -6.23 3.40
C ALA A 80 2.77 -6.70 4.75
N VAL A 81 1.46 -6.53 5.00
CA VAL A 81 0.81 -6.83 6.28
C VAL A 81 0.26 -8.25 6.27
N SER A 82 0.89 -9.15 7.03
CA SER A 82 0.43 -10.53 7.19
C SER A 82 -0.72 -10.64 8.18
N THR A 83 -1.79 -11.31 7.75
CA THR A 83 -2.93 -11.68 8.59
C THR A 83 -2.83 -13.10 9.15
N ASP A 84 -1.66 -13.77 8.98
CA ASP A 84 -1.41 -15.07 9.54
C ASP A 84 -1.53 -15.07 11.07
N THR A 85 -2.10 -16.16 11.61
CA THR A 85 -2.22 -16.34 13.06
C THR A 85 -0.85 -16.47 13.73
N PRO A 86 -0.73 -16.24 15.05
CA PRO A 86 0.53 -16.43 15.79
C PRO A 86 1.15 -17.80 15.60
N ARG A 87 0.34 -18.86 15.42
CA ARG A 87 0.82 -20.23 15.16
C ARG A 87 1.53 -20.38 13.80
N SER A 88 1.22 -19.53 12.84
CA SER A 88 1.79 -19.54 11.48
C SER A 88 3.01 -18.61 11.32
N MET A 89 3.44 -17.94 12.40
CA MET A 89 4.52 -16.94 12.34
C MET A 89 5.84 -17.51 11.81
N GLY A 90 6.16 -18.78 12.13
CA GLY A 90 7.32 -19.46 11.56
C GLY A 90 7.25 -19.57 10.02
N LYS A 91 6.05 -19.79 9.47
CA LYS A 91 5.83 -19.84 8.01
C LYS A 91 6.02 -18.47 7.39
N VAL A 92 5.53 -17.40 8.03
CA VAL A 92 5.74 -16.00 7.57
C VAL A 92 7.24 -15.71 7.48
N LYS A 93 7.98 -15.92 8.58
CA LYS A 93 9.45 -15.69 8.61
C LYS A 93 10.18 -16.50 7.53
N SER A 94 9.84 -17.77 7.40
CA SER A 94 10.44 -18.67 6.41
C SER A 94 10.17 -18.21 4.99
N PHE A 95 8.93 -17.83 4.68
CA PHE A 95 8.53 -17.35 3.35
C PHE A 95 9.28 -16.07 2.95
N ILE A 96 9.30 -15.05 3.82
CA ILE A 96 10.02 -13.79 3.58
C ILE A 96 11.51 -14.05 3.34
N ARG A 97 12.15 -14.85 4.20
CA ARG A 97 13.58 -15.17 4.07
C ARG A 97 13.91 -15.97 2.82
N SER A 98 13.09 -16.97 2.48
CA SER A 98 13.32 -17.84 1.31
C SER A 98 13.22 -17.08 -0.01
N ASN A 99 12.35 -16.06 -0.07
CA ASN A 99 12.20 -15.20 -1.25
C ASN A 99 13.16 -14.00 -1.24
N LYS A 100 13.94 -13.82 -0.16
CA LYS A 100 14.88 -12.68 0.02
C LYS A 100 14.18 -11.33 -0.12
N TYR A 101 12.95 -11.24 0.40
CA TYR A 101 12.21 -9.96 0.44
C TYR A 101 12.79 -9.08 1.56
N ASP A 102 13.07 -7.81 1.23
CA ASP A 102 13.68 -6.82 2.12
C ASP A 102 12.76 -5.65 2.47
N PHE A 103 11.56 -5.61 1.88
CA PHE A 103 10.54 -4.65 2.26
C PHE A 103 9.98 -4.93 3.68
N LEU A 104 9.26 -3.95 4.22
CA LEU A 104 8.69 -4.05 5.57
C LEU A 104 7.56 -5.09 5.61
N VAL A 105 7.57 -5.89 6.66
CA VAL A 105 6.52 -6.88 6.91
C VAL A 105 5.81 -6.55 8.22
N GLY A 106 4.54 -6.17 8.11
CA GLY A 106 3.63 -5.97 9.23
C GLY A 106 2.97 -7.27 9.68
N LEU A 107 2.52 -7.32 10.93
CA LEU A 107 1.80 -8.43 11.55
C LEU A 107 0.45 -7.96 12.06
N ASP A 108 -0.61 -8.55 11.54
CA ASP A 108 -2.00 -8.21 11.90
C ASP A 108 -2.87 -9.47 12.11
N PRO A 109 -2.52 -10.34 13.08
CA PRO A 109 -3.20 -11.62 13.28
C PRO A 109 -4.68 -11.46 13.66
N ASN A 110 -5.08 -10.32 14.16
CA ASN A 110 -6.45 -10.00 14.54
C ASN A 110 -7.17 -9.12 13.50
N GLN A 111 -6.55 -8.87 12.36
CA GLN A 111 -7.08 -8.06 11.24
C GLN A 111 -7.53 -6.65 11.65
N GLN A 112 -6.87 -6.06 12.65
CA GLN A 112 -7.23 -4.72 13.14
C GLN A 112 -6.72 -3.62 12.19
N VAL A 113 -5.51 -3.77 11.66
CA VAL A 113 -4.93 -2.87 10.63
C VAL A 113 -5.73 -3.02 9.34
N MET A 114 -5.99 -4.26 8.91
CA MET A 114 -6.80 -4.57 7.73
C MET A 114 -8.16 -3.89 7.78
N LYS A 115 -8.87 -4.01 8.92
CA LYS A 115 -10.18 -3.40 9.14
C LYS A 115 -10.12 -1.86 9.12
N LYS A 116 -9.12 -1.25 9.77
CA LYS A 116 -8.93 0.21 9.75
C LYS A 116 -8.65 0.72 8.33
N CYS A 117 -7.99 -0.08 7.51
CA CYS A 117 -7.75 0.20 6.10
C CYS A 117 -8.95 -0.12 5.19
N LYS A 118 -10.10 -0.53 5.74
CA LYS A 118 -11.29 -0.96 4.98
C LYS A 118 -10.97 -2.03 3.91
N ALA A 119 -10.05 -2.93 4.23
CA ALA A 119 -9.72 -4.09 3.41
C ALA A 119 -10.55 -5.29 3.87
N GLU A 120 -11.21 -5.98 2.95
CA GLU A 120 -12.14 -7.07 3.26
C GLU A 120 -11.65 -8.42 2.76
N ILE A 121 -10.92 -8.44 1.66
CA ILE A 121 -10.37 -9.65 1.05
C ILE A 121 -8.86 -9.51 0.80
N MET A 122 -8.19 -10.62 0.50
CA MET A 122 -6.76 -10.65 0.19
C MET A 122 -6.49 -11.19 -1.22
N PRO A 123 -5.47 -10.60 -1.92
CA PRO A 123 -4.77 -9.41 -1.50
C PRO A 123 -5.66 -8.17 -1.55
N THR A 124 -5.40 -7.19 -0.70
CA THR A 124 -5.86 -5.82 -0.87
C THR A 124 -4.63 -4.93 -0.89
N THR A 125 -4.45 -4.22 -2.00
CA THR A 125 -3.35 -3.28 -2.20
C THR A 125 -3.87 -1.86 -2.10
N ILE A 126 -3.19 -1.04 -1.31
CA ILE A 126 -3.49 0.38 -1.12
C ILE A 126 -2.20 1.15 -1.34
N ILE A 127 -2.22 2.23 -2.12
CA ILE A 127 -1.10 3.16 -2.23
C ILE A 127 -1.49 4.48 -1.58
N LEU A 128 -0.65 4.94 -0.69
CA LEU A 128 -0.78 6.22 -0.02
C LEU A 128 0.22 7.22 -0.59
N ASP A 129 -0.24 8.43 -0.78
CA ASP A 129 0.57 9.63 -0.94
C ASP A 129 1.25 9.99 0.39
N GLN A 130 2.25 10.86 0.39
CA GLN A 130 2.98 11.33 1.58
C GLN A 130 2.11 11.96 2.66
N ASP A 131 0.93 12.47 2.32
CA ASP A 131 0.00 13.06 3.27
C ASP A 131 -1.01 12.06 3.86
N GLY A 132 -0.89 10.76 3.52
CA GLY A 132 -1.79 9.69 3.94
C GLY A 132 -3.04 9.54 3.07
N SER A 133 -3.16 10.30 1.99
CA SER A 133 -4.26 10.17 1.03
C SER A 133 -4.16 8.88 0.23
N VAL A 134 -5.29 8.20 0.05
CA VAL A 134 -5.37 6.99 -0.77
C VAL A 134 -5.38 7.38 -2.24
N ILE A 135 -4.31 7.07 -2.97
CA ILE A 135 -4.20 7.32 -4.42
C ILE A 135 -4.48 6.07 -5.27
N TYR A 136 -4.48 4.89 -4.64
CA TYR A 136 -4.87 3.63 -5.27
C TYR A 136 -5.45 2.67 -4.25
N ARG A 137 -6.46 1.91 -4.64
CA ARG A 137 -7.03 0.80 -3.87
C ARG A 137 -7.54 -0.27 -4.81
N HIS A 138 -7.12 -1.50 -4.59
CA HIS A 138 -7.63 -2.66 -5.32
C HIS A 138 -7.75 -3.87 -4.40
N GLN A 139 -8.81 -4.64 -4.54
CA GLN A 139 -9.05 -5.87 -3.81
C GLN A 139 -9.06 -7.06 -4.76
N GLY A 140 -8.35 -8.11 -4.40
CA GLY A 140 -8.07 -9.23 -5.28
C GLY A 140 -6.80 -9.01 -6.11
N TYR A 141 -6.44 -10.03 -6.90
CA TYR A 141 -5.32 -9.94 -7.85
C TYR A 141 -5.53 -10.89 -9.02
N TYR A 142 -5.46 -10.33 -10.21
CA TYR A 142 -5.32 -11.04 -11.47
C TYR A 142 -4.03 -10.61 -12.17
N PRO A 143 -3.36 -11.50 -12.94
CA PRO A 143 -2.20 -11.11 -13.74
C PRO A 143 -2.51 -9.89 -14.62
N GLY A 144 -1.67 -8.85 -14.54
CA GLY A 144 -1.86 -7.54 -15.18
C GLY A 144 -2.32 -6.43 -14.22
N ASP A 145 -2.82 -6.76 -13.01
CA ASP A 145 -3.17 -5.72 -12.03
C ASP A 145 -1.92 -5.01 -11.48
N GLU A 146 -0.76 -5.67 -11.50
CA GLU A 146 0.53 -5.06 -11.15
C GLU A 146 0.90 -3.87 -12.04
N GLU A 147 0.44 -3.85 -13.30
CA GLU A 147 0.67 -2.73 -14.22
C GLU A 147 -0.06 -1.47 -13.77
N LYS A 148 -1.24 -1.60 -13.17
CA LYS A 148 -2.00 -0.47 -12.61
C LYS A 148 -1.30 0.10 -11.38
N ILE A 149 -0.72 -0.77 -10.55
CA ILE A 149 0.10 -0.38 -9.39
C ILE A 149 1.33 0.40 -9.88
N LEU A 150 2.06 -0.16 -10.85
CA LEU A 150 3.24 0.48 -11.43
C LEU A 150 2.90 1.83 -12.07
N LYS A 151 1.80 1.89 -12.84
CA LYS A 151 1.32 3.15 -13.40
C LYS A 151 1.03 4.20 -12.32
N THR A 152 0.38 3.81 -11.22
CA THR A 152 0.09 4.73 -10.11
C THR A 152 1.37 5.29 -9.48
N ILE A 153 2.40 4.44 -9.34
CA ILE A 153 3.72 4.87 -8.84
C ILE A 153 4.35 5.90 -9.80
N HIS A 154 4.33 5.62 -11.11
CA HIS A 154 4.83 6.55 -12.13
C HIS A 154 4.07 7.88 -12.12
N ASP A 155 2.73 7.83 -12.11
CA ASP A 155 1.87 9.03 -12.07
C ASP A 155 2.16 9.87 -10.81
N TYR A 156 2.43 9.23 -9.66
CA TYR A 156 2.82 9.90 -8.42
C TYR A 156 4.13 10.67 -8.60
N TYR A 157 5.20 10.03 -9.08
CA TYR A 157 6.49 10.66 -9.24
C TYR A 157 6.47 11.76 -10.32
N ASP A 158 5.80 11.51 -11.44
CA ASP A 158 5.62 12.51 -12.52
C ASP A 158 4.89 13.76 -11.98
N LYS A 159 3.84 13.58 -11.15
CA LYS A 159 3.09 14.67 -10.50
C LYS A 159 3.93 15.45 -9.49
N GLN A 160 4.80 14.79 -8.75
CA GLN A 160 5.69 15.43 -7.78
C GLN A 160 6.91 16.08 -8.43
N GLY A 161 7.14 15.88 -9.72
CA GLY A 161 8.32 16.39 -10.43
C GLY A 161 9.63 15.74 -9.98
N ILE A 162 9.55 14.53 -9.43
CA ILE A 162 10.72 13.78 -8.98
C ILE A 162 11.37 13.13 -10.21
N ASP A 163 12.66 13.38 -10.41
CA ASP A 163 13.44 12.69 -11.44
C ASP A 163 13.74 11.26 -10.99
N TYR A 164 13.23 10.30 -11.73
CA TYR A 164 13.37 8.87 -11.42
C TYR A 164 13.49 8.04 -12.70
N LYS A 165 14.14 6.87 -12.58
CA LYS A 165 14.23 5.93 -13.69
C LYS A 165 12.92 5.12 -13.79
N LYS A 166 12.26 5.17 -14.97
CA LYS A 166 11.04 4.39 -15.18
C LYS A 166 11.34 2.89 -15.22
N LEU A 167 10.54 2.11 -14.51
CA LEU A 167 10.53 0.65 -14.58
C LEU A 167 9.57 0.22 -15.69
N SER A 168 10.03 -0.69 -16.57
CA SER A 168 9.26 -1.29 -17.66
C SER A 168 8.86 -2.73 -17.32
#